data_66993ccb70db7dfdc5ec9e6b0515917e
#
_entry.id   66993ccb70db7dfdc5ec9e6b0515917e
#
_cell.length_a   1.000
_cell.length_b   1.000
_cell.length_c   1.000
_cell.angle_alpha   90.00
_cell.angle_beta   90.00
_cell.angle_gamma   90.00
#
_symmetry.space_group_name_H-M   'P 1'
#
loop_
_entity.id
_entity.type
_entity.pdbx_description
1 polymer ?
#
loop_
_entity_poly.entity_id
_entity_poly.type
_entity_poly.pdbx_seq_one_letter_code
_entity_poly.pdbx_strand_id
1 'polypeptide(L)'
;METLVGRLRRIFSWKKKEDKTVVRQACQPSTWRMERLEKALDAWQARQGWREPVRTVGEAAERLGTDTGTLYAYFRERIGLDFRTWRTRLRLEDAKRMLADNPHLPPANAARLCGFSNRSNFSRQFLAYTGQTPAEWQKKAGMSHDSPAGESVSFN
;
A
#
# COMPACT_ATOMS: atom_id res chain seq x y z
N MET A 1 -14.81 14.59 5.05
CA MET A 1 -13.71 14.01 4.27
C MET A 1 -12.83 13.19 5.21
N GLU A 2 -12.86 11.88 5.07
CA GLU A 2 -11.97 11.03 5.87
C GLU A 2 -10.53 11.22 5.43
N THR A 3 -9.67 11.56 6.39
CA THR A 3 -8.24 11.67 6.16
C THR A 3 -7.65 10.30 5.82
N LEU A 4 -6.57 10.28 5.05
CA LEU A 4 -5.83 9.08 4.65
C LEU A 4 -5.50 8.17 5.84
N VAL A 5 -5.11 8.76 6.97
CA VAL A 5 -4.83 8.05 8.23
C VAL A 5 -6.06 7.29 8.74
N GLY A 6 -7.26 7.85 8.58
CA GLY A 6 -8.52 7.19 8.94
C GLY A 6 -8.84 5.98 8.05
N ARG A 7 -8.59 6.10 6.75
CA ARG A 7 -8.80 5.03 5.78
C ARG A 7 -7.81 3.86 5.96
N LEU A 8 -6.55 4.18 6.23
CA LEU A 8 -5.50 3.17 6.48
C LEU A 8 -5.71 2.43 7.81
N ARG A 9 -6.20 3.13 8.85
CA ARG A 9 -6.56 2.47 10.12
C ARG A 9 -7.67 1.43 9.95
N ARG A 10 -8.58 1.61 9.01
CA ARG A 10 -9.70 0.69 8.74
C ARG A 10 -9.26 -0.51 7.91
N ILE A 11 -8.30 -0.32 6.99
CA ILE A 11 -7.75 -1.39 6.13
C ILE A 11 -6.74 -2.24 6.91
N PHE A 12 -6.01 -1.63 7.85
CA PHE A 12 -5.01 -2.30 8.67
C PHE A 12 -5.45 -2.26 10.14
N SER A 13 -6.14 -3.32 10.58
CA SER A 13 -6.39 -3.57 12.00
C SER A 13 -5.05 -3.89 12.70
N TRP A 14 -4.33 -2.83 13.12
CA TRP A 14 -3.05 -2.95 13.77
C TRP A 14 -3.20 -2.85 15.30
N LYS A 15 -2.85 -3.93 16.01
CA LYS A 15 -2.56 -3.88 17.45
C LYS A 15 -1.23 -3.19 17.67
N LYS A 16 -1.25 -2.02 18.27
CA LYS A 16 -0.07 -1.27 18.74
C LYS A 16 0.73 -2.14 19.71
N LYS A 17 1.89 -2.63 19.27
CA LYS A 17 2.89 -3.19 20.17
C LYS A 17 3.62 -2.01 20.81
N GLU A 18 3.39 -1.78 22.09
CA GLU A 18 4.13 -0.79 22.85
C GLU A 18 5.55 -1.31 23.09
N ASP A 19 6.49 -0.77 22.32
CA ASP A 19 7.91 -0.97 22.59
C ASP A 19 8.46 0.30 23.25
N LYS A 20 8.71 0.18 24.56
CA LYS A 20 9.32 1.22 25.36
C LYS A 20 10.83 1.15 25.16
N THR A 21 11.38 1.85 24.19
CA THR A 21 12.82 2.03 24.07
C THR A 21 13.17 3.50 23.94
N VAL A 22 13.79 3.99 24.99
CA VAL A 22 14.59 5.22 25.18
C VAL A 22 14.61 6.18 23.99
N VAL A 23 13.85 7.27 24.17
CA VAL A 23 13.78 8.43 23.30
C VAL A 23 15.11 9.19 23.38
N ARG A 24 15.95 9.10 22.33
CA ARG A 24 16.84 10.20 22.00
C ARG A 24 15.94 11.37 21.57
N GLN A 25 16.02 12.47 22.29
CA GLN A 25 15.41 13.75 21.92
C GLN A 25 16.03 14.28 20.61
N ALA A 26 15.69 13.66 19.50
CA ALA A 26 15.81 14.26 18.19
C ALA A 26 14.67 15.28 18.08
N CYS A 27 15.00 16.50 17.70
CA CYS A 27 14.10 17.63 17.49
C CYS A 27 12.78 17.15 16.88
N GLN A 28 11.69 17.16 17.65
CA GLN A 28 10.37 16.76 17.18
C GLN A 28 9.99 17.71 16.04
N PRO A 29 9.65 17.20 14.84
CA PRO A 29 9.19 18.07 13.77
C PRO A 29 7.99 18.85 14.26
N SER A 30 7.97 20.16 14.00
CA SER A 30 6.85 21.02 14.38
C SER A 30 5.56 20.50 13.75
N THR A 31 4.43 20.63 14.44
CA THR A 31 3.11 20.13 14.01
C THR A 31 2.78 20.54 12.57
N TRP A 32 3.12 21.77 12.16
CA TRP A 32 2.86 22.25 10.81
C TRP A 32 3.66 21.49 9.72
N ARG A 33 4.87 20.99 10.03
CA ARG A 33 5.65 20.15 9.09
C ARG A 33 4.98 18.80 8.88
N MET A 34 4.44 18.22 9.95
CA MET A 34 3.70 16.97 9.88
C MET A 34 2.40 17.09 9.07
N GLU A 35 1.65 18.18 9.28
CA GLU A 35 0.42 18.46 8.52
C GLU A 35 0.70 18.72 7.04
N ARG A 36 1.78 19.46 6.74
CA ARG A 36 2.21 19.69 5.36
C ARG A 36 2.61 18.38 4.67
N LEU A 37 3.35 17.52 5.38
CA LEU A 37 3.73 16.20 4.86
C LEU A 37 2.50 15.31 4.64
N GLU A 38 1.51 15.34 5.53
CA GLU A 38 0.26 14.59 5.38
C GLU A 38 -0.46 14.98 4.08
N LYS A 39 -0.63 16.28 3.83
CA LYS A 39 -1.21 16.78 2.57
C LYS A 39 -0.39 16.37 1.33
N ALA A 40 0.93 16.39 1.44
CA ALA A 40 1.81 15.95 0.35
C ALA A 40 1.68 14.45 0.08
N LEU A 41 1.55 13.63 1.12
CA LEU A 41 1.31 12.18 1.01
C LEU A 41 -0.07 11.89 0.41
N ASP A 42 -1.11 12.64 0.78
CA ASP A 42 -2.44 12.51 0.19
C ASP A 42 -2.41 12.80 -1.32
N ALA A 43 -1.78 13.90 -1.71
CA ALA A 43 -1.63 14.28 -3.12
C ALA A 43 -0.76 13.25 -3.88
N TRP A 44 0.31 12.76 -3.27
CA TRP A 44 1.17 11.72 -3.84
C TRP A 44 0.41 10.41 -4.03
N GLN A 45 -0.45 10.05 -3.09
CA GLN A 45 -1.29 8.87 -3.18
C GLN A 45 -2.39 9.03 -4.24
N ALA A 46 -3.03 10.19 -4.33
CA ALA A 46 -4.08 10.46 -5.33
C ALA A 46 -3.57 10.25 -6.77
N ARG A 47 -2.29 10.59 -7.04
CA ARG A 47 -1.65 10.35 -8.35
C ARG A 47 -0.95 8.98 -8.48
N GLN A 48 -1.18 8.07 -7.52
CA GLN A 48 -0.57 6.73 -7.50
C GLN A 48 0.97 6.75 -7.44
N GLY A 49 1.54 7.69 -6.72
CA GLY A 49 2.97 7.90 -6.59
C GLY A 49 3.76 6.69 -6.09
N TRP A 50 3.11 5.71 -5.45
CA TRP A 50 3.75 4.44 -5.07
C TRP A 50 4.28 3.64 -6.28
N ARG A 51 3.75 3.86 -7.48
CA ARG A 51 4.21 3.21 -8.71
C ARG A 51 5.52 3.81 -9.23
N GLU A 52 5.82 5.06 -8.85
CA GLU A 52 7.02 5.75 -9.29
C GLU A 52 8.30 5.05 -8.81
N PRO A 53 9.38 5.05 -9.62
CA PRO A 53 10.66 4.53 -9.19
C PRO A 53 11.33 5.49 -8.20
N VAL A 54 11.20 5.20 -6.92
CA VAL A 54 11.91 5.88 -5.83
C VAL A 54 12.89 4.89 -5.23
N ARG A 55 14.18 5.18 -5.26
CA ARG A 55 15.23 4.26 -4.85
C ARG A 55 15.57 4.39 -3.37
N THR A 56 15.55 5.61 -2.86
CA THR A 56 15.95 5.93 -1.47
C THR A 56 14.84 6.67 -0.74
N VAL A 57 14.90 6.64 0.60
CA VAL A 57 13.99 7.43 1.45
C VAL A 57 14.29 8.93 1.30
N GLY A 58 15.55 9.30 1.04
CA GLY A 58 15.93 10.69 0.74
C GLY A 58 15.21 11.22 -0.50
N GLU A 59 15.26 10.47 -1.60
CA GLU A 59 14.54 10.83 -2.83
C GLU A 59 13.02 10.94 -2.59
N ALA A 60 12.45 10.07 -1.76
CA ALA A 60 11.05 10.17 -1.38
C ALA A 60 10.76 11.46 -0.61
N ALA A 61 11.60 11.81 0.37
CA ALA A 61 11.45 13.02 1.16
C ALA A 61 11.53 14.28 0.29
N GLU A 62 12.49 14.35 -0.64
CA GLU A 62 12.61 15.46 -1.59
C GLU A 62 11.35 15.62 -2.45
N ARG A 63 10.82 14.52 -3.00
CA ARG A 63 9.59 14.54 -3.81
C ARG A 63 8.34 14.95 -3.02
N LEU A 64 8.35 14.69 -1.72
CA LEU A 64 7.29 15.09 -0.79
C LEU A 64 7.51 16.49 -0.20
N GLY A 65 8.60 17.18 -0.58
CA GLY A 65 8.93 18.51 -0.11
C GLY A 65 9.26 18.57 1.40
N THR A 66 9.89 17.52 1.91
CA THR A 66 10.26 17.36 3.31
C THR A 66 11.70 16.84 3.47
N ASP A 67 12.18 16.76 4.68
CA ASP A 67 13.44 16.10 5.02
C ASP A 67 13.20 14.65 5.51
N THR A 68 14.26 13.83 5.47
CA THR A 68 14.19 12.42 5.88
C THR A 68 13.83 12.26 7.35
N GLY A 69 14.26 13.16 8.22
CA GLY A 69 13.96 13.12 9.66
C GLY A 69 12.47 13.30 9.92
N THR A 70 11.86 14.29 9.28
CA THR A 70 10.41 14.56 9.35
C THR A 70 9.63 13.36 8.79
N LEU A 71 10.08 12.78 7.65
CA LEU A 71 9.43 11.61 7.05
C LEU A 71 9.49 10.40 8.00
N TYR A 72 10.65 10.09 8.59
CA TYR A 72 10.78 9.01 9.57
C TYR A 72 9.93 9.22 10.81
N ALA A 73 9.92 10.45 11.38
CA ALA A 73 9.11 10.78 12.54
C ALA A 73 7.61 10.59 12.24
N TYR A 74 7.13 11.09 11.10
CA TYR A 74 5.74 10.95 10.68
C TYR A 74 5.33 9.48 10.58
N PHE A 75 6.11 8.67 9.86
CA PHE A 75 5.78 7.27 9.67
C PHE A 75 5.81 6.48 10.98
N ARG A 76 6.78 6.74 11.86
CA ARG A 76 6.87 6.12 13.18
C ARG A 76 5.68 6.49 14.07
N GLU A 77 5.31 7.77 14.12
CA GLU A 77 4.32 8.29 15.07
C GLU A 77 2.89 8.16 14.59
N ARG A 78 2.64 8.38 13.30
CA ARG A 78 1.29 8.42 12.73
C ARG A 78 0.88 7.13 12.07
N ILE A 79 1.81 6.44 11.40
CA ILE A 79 1.53 5.25 10.58
C ILE A 79 1.91 3.97 11.32
N GLY A 80 2.98 3.97 12.12
CA GLY A 80 3.50 2.78 12.82
C GLY A 80 4.25 1.80 11.90
N LEU A 81 4.61 2.23 10.69
CA LEU A 81 5.39 1.49 9.71
C LEU A 81 6.48 2.42 9.15
N ASP A 82 7.52 1.86 8.57
CA ASP A 82 8.43 2.66 7.75
C ASP A 82 7.85 2.94 6.36
N PHE A 83 8.32 4.01 5.72
CA PHE A 83 7.85 4.47 4.40
C PHE A 83 7.96 3.38 3.33
N ARG A 84 9.04 2.60 3.33
CA ARG A 84 9.29 1.55 2.33
C ARG A 84 8.26 0.42 2.46
N THR A 85 8.02 -0.04 3.67
CA THR A 85 7.02 -1.08 3.98
C THR A 85 5.62 -0.60 3.63
N TRP A 86 5.27 0.61 4.03
CA TRP A 86 3.97 1.22 3.70
C TRP A 86 3.75 1.32 2.18
N ARG A 87 4.73 1.84 1.45
CA ARG A 87 4.67 1.94 -0.02
C ARG A 87 4.56 0.57 -0.70
N THR A 88 5.28 -0.42 -0.20
CA THR A 88 5.18 -1.80 -0.71
C THR A 88 3.78 -2.36 -0.53
N ARG A 89 3.14 -2.12 0.61
CA ARG A 89 1.75 -2.53 0.84
C ARG A 89 0.77 -1.87 -0.13
N LEU A 90 0.93 -0.58 -0.42
CA LEU A 90 0.12 0.10 -1.44
C LEU A 90 0.26 -0.55 -2.82
N ARG A 91 1.48 -0.93 -3.20
CA ARG A 91 1.74 -1.66 -4.45
C ARG A 91 1.10 -3.04 -4.48
N LEU A 92 1.12 -3.75 -3.37
CA LEU A 92 0.51 -5.08 -3.26
C LEU A 92 -1.02 -5.00 -3.31
N GLU A 93 -1.63 -4.02 -2.65
CA GLU A 93 -3.08 -3.78 -2.74
C GLU A 93 -3.51 -3.40 -4.16
N ASP A 94 -2.71 -2.59 -4.84
CA ASP A 94 -2.95 -2.22 -6.22
C ASP A 94 -2.86 -3.45 -7.15
N ALA A 95 -1.85 -4.29 -6.97
CA ALA A 95 -1.70 -5.55 -7.70
C ALA A 95 -2.86 -6.53 -7.44
N LYS A 96 -3.34 -6.63 -6.21
CA LYS A 96 -4.51 -7.46 -5.86
C LYS A 96 -5.74 -7.03 -6.67
N ARG A 97 -6.01 -5.72 -6.74
CA ARG A 97 -7.13 -5.20 -7.53
C ARG A 97 -6.94 -5.48 -9.01
N MET A 98 -5.76 -5.15 -9.56
CA MET A 98 -5.48 -5.38 -10.98
C MET A 98 -5.66 -6.83 -11.40
N LEU A 99 -5.19 -7.78 -10.57
CA LEU A 99 -5.30 -9.20 -10.84
C LEU A 99 -6.73 -9.72 -10.68
N ALA A 100 -7.51 -9.14 -9.77
CA ALA A 100 -8.92 -9.49 -9.61
C ALA A 100 -9.78 -8.97 -10.76
N ASP A 101 -9.55 -7.72 -11.18
CA ASP A 101 -10.33 -7.05 -12.23
C ASP A 101 -9.97 -7.53 -13.64
N ASN A 102 -8.80 -8.15 -13.81
CA ASN A 102 -8.27 -8.56 -15.12
C ASN A 102 -7.77 -10.03 -15.11
N PRO A 103 -8.63 -11.00 -15.33
CA PRO A 103 -8.26 -12.43 -15.31
C PRO A 103 -7.18 -12.82 -16.33
N HIS A 104 -7.01 -12.04 -17.39
CA HIS A 104 -6.03 -12.29 -18.45
C HIS A 104 -4.72 -11.51 -18.29
N LEU A 105 -4.61 -10.65 -17.27
CA LEU A 105 -3.39 -9.87 -17.03
C LEU A 105 -2.28 -10.77 -16.45
N PRO A 106 -1.15 -10.97 -17.15
CA PRO A 106 -0.05 -11.74 -16.59
C PRO A 106 0.44 -11.15 -15.27
N PRO A 107 0.65 -11.95 -14.20
CA PRO A 107 1.13 -11.44 -12.91
C PRO A 107 2.43 -10.64 -12.99
N ALA A 108 3.31 -10.96 -13.94
CA ALA A 108 4.54 -10.21 -14.17
C ALA A 108 4.25 -8.79 -14.68
N ASN A 109 3.21 -8.61 -15.49
CA ASN A 109 2.79 -7.29 -15.96
C ASN A 109 2.14 -6.48 -14.83
N ALA A 110 1.29 -7.09 -14.02
CA ALA A 110 0.72 -6.47 -12.83
C ALA A 110 1.84 -5.98 -11.89
N ALA A 111 2.86 -6.81 -11.62
CA ALA A 111 4.03 -6.43 -10.82
C ALA A 111 4.71 -5.16 -11.36
N ARG A 112 4.99 -5.12 -12.66
CA ARG A 112 5.64 -3.97 -13.32
C ARG A 112 4.79 -2.72 -13.26
N LEU A 113 3.49 -2.82 -13.52
CA LEU A 113 2.55 -1.71 -13.46
C LEU A 113 2.42 -1.13 -12.05
N CYS A 114 2.50 -1.96 -11.02
CA CYS A 114 2.53 -1.53 -9.62
C CYS A 114 3.90 -1.03 -9.14
N GLY A 115 4.91 -1.00 -10.01
CA GLY A 115 6.23 -0.43 -9.73
C GLY A 115 7.22 -1.41 -9.10
N PHE A 116 7.00 -2.72 -9.18
CA PHE A 116 8.01 -3.70 -8.82
C PHE A 116 9.02 -3.89 -9.95
N SER A 117 10.30 -3.79 -9.64
CA SER A 117 11.38 -4.00 -10.60
C SER A 117 11.78 -5.47 -10.77
N ASN A 118 11.40 -6.33 -9.80
CA ASN A 118 11.78 -7.73 -9.77
C ASN A 118 10.57 -8.62 -9.51
N ARG A 119 10.29 -9.53 -10.47
CA ARG A 119 9.16 -10.47 -10.42
C ARG A 119 9.24 -11.43 -9.22
N SER A 120 10.42 -11.98 -8.96
CA SER A 120 10.60 -12.95 -7.85
C SER A 120 10.36 -12.28 -6.49
N ASN A 121 10.85 -11.05 -6.32
CA ASN A 121 10.59 -10.26 -5.13
C ASN A 121 9.11 -9.91 -4.97
N PHE A 122 8.43 -9.55 -6.06
CA PHE A 122 6.98 -9.34 -6.07
C PHE A 122 6.24 -10.59 -5.61
N SER A 123 6.48 -11.74 -6.25
CA SER A 123 5.78 -12.99 -5.93
C SER A 123 5.94 -13.40 -4.47
N ARG A 124 7.17 -13.28 -3.94
CA ARG A 124 7.46 -13.58 -2.54
C ARG A 124 6.73 -12.64 -1.58
N GLN A 125 6.75 -11.33 -1.85
CA GLN A 125 6.07 -10.35 -1.02
C GLN A 125 4.55 -10.46 -1.12
N PHE A 126 4.03 -10.75 -2.30
CA PHE A 126 2.60 -10.95 -2.51
C PHE A 126 2.09 -12.18 -1.75
N LEU A 127 2.82 -13.31 -1.82
CA LEU A 127 2.52 -14.51 -1.05
C LEU A 127 2.56 -14.25 0.46
N ALA A 128 3.60 -13.57 0.94
CA ALA A 128 3.73 -13.22 2.36
C ALA A 128 2.61 -12.29 2.84
N TYR A 129 2.10 -11.44 1.97
CA TYR A 129 1.05 -10.46 2.28
C TYR A 129 -0.36 -11.03 2.22
N THR A 130 -0.65 -11.88 1.23
CA THR A 130 -2.00 -12.40 0.95
C THR A 130 -2.21 -13.85 1.37
N GLY A 131 -1.12 -14.59 1.63
CA GLY A 131 -1.16 -16.04 1.84
C GLY A 131 -1.32 -16.86 0.55
N GLN A 132 -1.35 -16.23 -0.62
CA GLN A 132 -1.54 -16.86 -1.93
C GLN A 132 -0.54 -16.30 -2.95
N THR A 133 -0.18 -17.10 -3.93
CA THR A 133 0.59 -16.61 -5.06
C THR A 133 -0.26 -15.66 -5.93
N PRO A 134 0.35 -14.75 -6.70
CA PRO A 134 -0.39 -13.87 -7.62
C PRO A 134 -1.29 -14.62 -8.60
N ALA A 135 -0.85 -15.79 -9.08
CA ALA A 135 -1.62 -16.62 -10.01
C ALA A 135 -2.83 -17.30 -9.32
N GLU A 136 -2.65 -17.82 -8.11
CA GLU A 136 -3.74 -18.40 -7.31
C GLU A 136 -4.77 -17.33 -6.95
N TRP A 137 -4.33 -16.14 -6.56
CA TRP A 137 -5.19 -15.00 -6.27
C TRP A 137 -6.06 -14.64 -7.49
N GLN A 138 -5.43 -14.51 -8.66
CA GLN A 138 -6.11 -14.19 -9.91
C GLN A 138 -7.15 -15.25 -10.29
N LYS A 139 -6.77 -16.53 -10.21
CA LYS A 139 -7.67 -17.64 -10.51
C LYS A 139 -8.90 -17.63 -9.59
N LYS A 140 -8.69 -17.43 -8.28
CA LYS A 140 -9.77 -17.38 -7.29
C LYS A 140 -10.72 -16.21 -7.53
N ALA A 141 -10.19 -15.03 -7.87
CA ALA A 141 -10.99 -13.86 -8.17
C ALA A 141 -11.84 -14.08 -9.44
N GLY A 142 -11.28 -14.69 -10.50
CA GLY A 142 -12.00 -15.04 -11.72
C GLY A 142 -13.16 -16.02 -11.47
N MET A 143 -12.96 -16.99 -10.59
CA MET A 143 -14.03 -17.96 -10.23
C MET A 143 -15.18 -17.31 -9.44
N SER A 144 -14.94 -16.20 -8.77
CA SER A 144 -15.99 -15.46 -8.03
C SER A 144 -16.85 -14.57 -8.94
N HIS A 145 -16.37 -14.26 -10.15
CA HIS A 145 -17.11 -13.47 -11.14
C HIS A 145 -17.97 -14.35 -12.07
N ASP A 146 -17.71 -15.65 -12.14
CA ASP A 146 -18.41 -16.61 -13.00
C ASP A 146 -19.55 -17.36 -12.29
N SER A 147 -20.05 -16.88 -11.16
CA SER A 147 -21.31 -17.39 -10.58
C SER A 147 -22.48 -16.84 -11.39
N PRO A 148 -23.20 -17.67 -12.14
CA PRO A 148 -24.37 -17.21 -12.87
C PRO A 148 -25.47 -16.81 -11.87
N ALA A 149 -25.74 -15.53 -11.77
CA ALA A 149 -27.02 -15.05 -11.29
C ALA A 149 -28.07 -15.40 -12.36
N GLY A 150 -28.86 -16.42 -12.11
CA GLY A 150 -30.00 -16.66 -12.98
C GLY A 150 -30.48 -18.07 -13.05
N GLU A 151 -30.92 -18.65 -11.96
CA GLU A 151 -32.00 -19.65 -12.10
C GLU A 151 -33.34 -18.90 -11.99
N SER A 152 -33.86 -18.57 -13.16
CA SER A 152 -35.25 -18.18 -13.31
C SER A 152 -36.13 -19.40 -12.98
N VAL A 153 -36.77 -19.34 -11.83
CA VAL A 153 -37.81 -20.29 -11.44
C VAL A 153 -39.00 -20.06 -12.39
N SER A 154 -39.16 -20.96 -13.34
CA SER A 154 -40.36 -21.06 -14.17
C SER A 154 -41.48 -21.60 -13.28
N PHE A 155 -42.45 -20.77 -12.92
CA PHE A 155 -43.72 -21.26 -12.41
C PHE A 155 -44.59 -21.70 -13.60
N ASN A 156 -44.95 -22.95 -13.55
CA ASN A 156 -46.02 -23.51 -14.33
C ASN A 156 -47.31 -23.52 -13.49
#